data_b411b9a4a4b6d0e14d2ca38133300a8e
#
_entry.id   b411b9a4a4b6d0e14d2ca38133300a8e
#
_cell.length_a   1.000
_cell.length_b   1.000
_cell.length_c   1.000
_cell.angle_alpha   90.00
_cell.angle_beta   90.00
_cell.angle_gamma   90.00
#
_symmetry.space_group_name_H-M   'P 1'
#
loop_
_entity.id
_entity.type
_entity.pdbx_description
1 polymer ?
#
loop_
_entity_poly.entity_id
_entity_poly.type
_entity_poly.pdbx_seq_one_letter_code
_entity_poly.pdbx_strand_id
1 'polypeptide(L)'
;IRLLKQNPNVALKGIVQKLSKGEELSDVDQVAIDIFARFNEKQSALFGQFSIRGQLKYKEHVENYLKDLPEQFSYDELEKIVRKDAEANTTNNDMGMENHFYTREIQKDLKKWEGYQKNYNFLKSSEYNDLQLVLNQFAKSNVNVLFVIQPVNKKWMEYTGLSEEMYQHAVEKIRYQLESQGFTNIADFS
;
A
#
# COMPACT_ATOMS: atom_id res chain seq x y z
N ILE A 1 9.63 30.21 8.97
CA ILE A 1 10.02 30.08 7.55
C ILE A 1 11.50 29.68 7.41
N ARG A 2 12.44 30.32 8.15
CA ARG A 2 13.89 30.01 8.06
C ARG A 2 14.23 28.63 8.61
N LEU A 3 13.63 28.21 9.72
CA LEU A 3 13.74 26.88 10.34
C LEU A 3 13.13 25.77 9.47
N LEU A 4 12.02 26.04 8.81
CA LEU A 4 11.37 25.16 7.86
C LEU A 4 12.24 24.88 6.62
N LYS A 5 12.97 25.90 6.14
CA LYS A 5 13.92 25.73 5.03
C LYS A 5 15.17 24.93 5.43
N GLN A 6 15.58 25.01 6.69
CA GLN A 6 16.82 24.36 7.18
C GLN A 6 16.59 22.92 7.67
N ASN A 7 15.41 22.58 8.15
CA ASN A 7 15.15 21.24 8.69
C ASN A 7 13.67 20.82 8.52
N PRO A 8 13.23 20.56 7.28
CA PRO A 8 11.84 20.21 6.99
C PRO A 8 11.36 18.98 7.77
N ASN A 9 12.23 18.00 7.95
CA ASN A 9 11.88 16.74 8.61
C ASN A 9 11.51 16.91 10.09
N VAL A 10 12.10 17.88 10.79
CA VAL A 10 11.80 18.12 12.21
C VAL A 10 10.42 18.75 12.40
N ALA A 11 10.07 19.71 11.55
CA ALA A 11 8.75 20.35 11.61
C ALA A 11 7.63 19.35 11.26
N LEU A 12 7.83 18.55 10.21
CA LEU A 12 6.89 17.50 9.82
C LEU A 12 6.73 16.43 10.89
N LYS A 13 7.80 16.02 11.55
CA LYS A 13 7.74 15.05 12.65
C LYS A 13 6.87 15.57 13.80
N GLY A 14 6.97 16.85 14.15
CA GLY A 14 6.13 17.49 15.16
C GLY A 14 4.66 17.51 14.76
N ILE A 15 4.35 17.84 13.51
CA ILE A 15 2.98 17.85 12.97
C ILE A 15 2.39 16.44 12.95
N VAL A 16 3.15 15.45 12.49
CA VAL A 16 2.71 14.05 12.48
C VAL A 16 2.46 13.54 13.90
N GLN A 17 3.28 13.93 14.88
CA GLN A 17 3.06 13.58 16.27
C GLN A 17 1.78 14.19 16.85
N LYS A 18 1.47 15.44 16.53
CA LYS A 18 0.21 16.09 16.94
C LYS A 18 -0.99 15.37 16.34
N LEU A 19 -0.97 15.09 15.02
CA LEU A 19 -2.03 14.37 14.33
C LEU A 19 -2.24 12.96 14.91
N SER A 20 -1.16 12.24 15.20
CA SER A 20 -1.24 10.89 15.77
C SER A 20 -1.86 10.87 17.19
N LYS A 21 -1.81 11.98 17.90
CA LYS A 21 -2.42 12.15 19.22
C LYS A 21 -3.83 12.75 19.18
N GLY A 22 -4.34 13.08 17.98
CA GLY A 22 -5.61 13.78 17.82
C GLY A 22 -5.58 15.24 18.32
N GLU A 23 -4.39 15.85 18.42
CA GLU A 23 -4.23 17.25 18.80
C GLU A 23 -4.57 18.15 17.59
N GLU A 24 -5.23 19.29 17.87
CA GLU A 24 -5.49 20.29 16.84
C GLU A 24 -4.20 20.94 16.34
N LEU A 25 -4.14 21.18 15.04
CA LEU A 25 -3.02 21.88 14.43
C LEU A 25 -3.16 23.38 14.64
N SER A 26 -2.08 24.03 15.05
CA SER A 26 -2.03 25.50 15.12
C SER A 26 -1.97 26.10 13.74
N ASP A 27 -2.30 27.40 13.62
CA ASP A 27 -2.15 28.17 12.36
C ASP A 27 -0.73 28.09 11.80
N VAL A 28 0.28 28.03 12.68
CA VAL A 28 1.68 27.89 12.29
C VAL A 28 1.95 26.51 11.67
N ASP A 29 1.36 25.44 12.21
CA ASP A 29 1.46 24.09 11.65
C ASP A 29 0.77 24.05 10.28
N GLN A 30 -0.38 24.69 10.13
CA GLN A 30 -1.11 24.78 8.88
C GLN A 30 -0.30 25.55 7.80
N VAL A 31 0.27 26.69 8.18
CA VAL A 31 1.17 27.45 7.27
C VAL A 31 2.39 26.61 6.89
N ALA A 32 2.93 25.81 7.81
CA ALA A 32 4.03 24.92 7.51
C ALA A 32 3.63 23.86 6.47
N ILE A 33 2.47 23.23 6.63
CA ILE A 33 1.91 22.26 5.68
C ILE A 33 1.71 22.90 4.31
N ASP A 34 1.14 24.11 4.25
CA ASP A 34 0.88 24.81 3.00
C ASP A 34 2.18 25.21 2.26
N ILE A 35 3.20 25.61 3.01
CA ILE A 35 4.53 25.88 2.44
C ILE A 35 5.14 24.61 1.86
N PHE A 36 5.03 23.49 2.55
CA PHE A 36 5.50 22.19 2.06
C PHE A 36 4.74 21.74 0.82
N ALA A 37 3.43 21.89 0.81
CA ALA A 37 2.59 21.53 -0.33
C ALA A 37 2.97 22.33 -1.59
N ARG A 38 3.43 23.57 -1.43
CA ARG A 38 3.85 24.42 -2.56
C ARG A 38 5.27 24.18 -3.05
N PHE A 39 6.15 23.64 -2.19
CA PHE A 39 7.58 23.51 -2.53
C PHE A 39 7.94 22.22 -3.27
N ASN A 40 7.05 21.21 -3.29
CA ASN A 40 7.41 19.92 -3.86
C ASN A 40 6.16 19.21 -4.40
N GLU A 41 5.79 19.49 -5.65
CA GLU A 41 4.63 18.86 -6.30
C GLU A 41 4.66 17.31 -6.24
N LYS A 42 5.84 16.71 -6.31
CA LYS A 42 5.99 15.25 -6.21
C LYS A 42 5.86 14.74 -4.78
N GLN A 43 6.25 15.50 -3.79
CA GLN A 43 6.04 15.16 -2.37
C GLN A 43 4.66 15.61 -1.88
N SER A 44 4.05 16.64 -2.48
CA SER A 44 2.70 17.08 -2.13
C SER A 44 1.63 16.03 -2.41
N ALA A 45 1.85 15.15 -3.37
CA ALA A 45 0.94 14.02 -3.61
C ALA A 45 0.94 13.02 -2.45
N LEU A 46 2.09 12.75 -1.84
CA LEU A 46 2.20 11.89 -0.66
C LEU A 46 1.71 12.60 0.61
N PHE A 47 2.08 13.86 0.81
CA PHE A 47 1.66 14.65 1.98
C PHE A 47 0.24 15.20 1.86
N GLY A 48 -0.27 15.39 0.65
CA GLY A 48 -1.67 15.75 0.39
C GLY A 48 -2.64 14.75 0.99
N GLN A 49 -2.28 13.47 1.08
CA GLN A 49 -3.10 12.44 1.73
C GLN A 49 -3.18 12.61 3.26
N PHE A 50 -2.18 13.21 3.86
CA PHE A 50 -2.10 13.42 5.32
C PHE A 50 -2.46 14.85 5.75
N SER A 51 -2.64 15.79 4.81
CA SER A 51 -3.11 17.13 5.13
C SER A 51 -4.63 17.15 5.33
N ILE A 52 -5.13 18.07 6.17
CA ILE A 52 -6.58 18.28 6.34
C ILE A 52 -7.25 18.53 4.97
N ARG A 53 -6.61 19.33 4.11
CA ARG A 53 -7.10 19.59 2.76
C ARG A 53 -7.07 18.34 1.86
N GLY A 54 -6.03 17.51 1.99
CA GLY A 54 -5.95 16.22 1.31
C GLY A 54 -6.97 15.22 1.81
N GLN A 55 -7.21 15.17 3.12
CA GLN A 55 -8.25 14.34 3.72
C GLN A 55 -9.66 14.78 3.30
N LEU A 56 -9.93 16.08 3.24
CA LEU A 56 -11.21 16.60 2.75
C LEU A 56 -11.41 16.27 1.26
N LYS A 57 -10.41 16.45 0.42
CA LYS A 57 -10.46 16.05 -1.00
C LYS A 57 -10.61 14.55 -1.15
N TYR A 58 -9.91 13.76 -0.34
CA TYR A 58 -10.03 12.31 -0.34
C TYR A 58 -11.43 11.88 0.08
N LYS A 59 -11.97 12.49 1.14
CA LYS A 59 -13.34 12.24 1.61
C LYS A 59 -14.36 12.57 0.52
N GLU A 60 -14.27 13.73 -0.11
CA GLU A 60 -15.14 14.12 -1.21
C GLU A 60 -15.03 13.15 -2.39
N HIS A 61 -13.81 12.73 -2.74
CA HIS A 61 -13.58 11.75 -3.80
C HIS A 61 -14.21 10.39 -3.46
N VAL A 62 -14.02 9.92 -2.24
CA VAL A 62 -14.61 8.66 -1.75
C VAL A 62 -16.12 8.74 -1.70
N GLU A 63 -16.70 9.84 -1.18
CA GLU A 63 -18.15 10.05 -1.14
C GLU A 63 -18.77 10.08 -2.54
N ASN A 64 -18.11 10.72 -3.51
CA ASN A 64 -18.56 10.74 -4.89
C ASN A 64 -18.43 9.36 -5.53
N TYR A 65 -17.33 8.67 -5.32
CA TYR A 65 -17.14 7.29 -5.79
C TYR A 65 -18.18 6.34 -5.23
N LEU A 66 -18.49 6.44 -3.92
CA LEU A 66 -19.51 5.58 -3.28
C LEU A 66 -20.93 5.84 -3.80
N LYS A 67 -21.26 7.08 -4.22
CA LYS A 67 -22.57 7.41 -4.83
C LYS A 67 -22.76 6.73 -6.18
N ASP A 68 -21.68 6.51 -6.92
CA ASP A 68 -21.71 5.92 -8.25
C ASP A 68 -21.61 4.39 -8.21
N LEU A 69 -21.42 3.81 -7.01
CA LEU A 69 -21.41 2.35 -6.86
C LEU A 69 -22.83 1.79 -6.95
N PRO A 70 -23.02 0.68 -7.68
CA PRO A 70 -24.31 -0.01 -7.71
C PRO A 70 -24.65 -0.55 -6.31
N GLU A 71 -25.93 -0.57 -5.96
CA GLU A 71 -26.41 -1.14 -4.69
C GLU A 71 -26.06 -2.62 -4.53
N GLN A 72 -25.95 -3.32 -5.64
CA GLN A 72 -25.50 -4.71 -5.68
C GLN A 72 -24.49 -4.92 -6.80
N PHE A 73 -23.40 -5.62 -6.47
CA PHE A 73 -22.41 -6.03 -7.46
C PHE A 73 -22.75 -7.40 -8.03
N SER A 74 -22.83 -7.49 -9.37
CA SER A 74 -22.77 -8.76 -10.06
C SER A 74 -21.31 -9.16 -10.25
N TYR A 75 -20.84 -10.15 -9.51
CA TYR A 75 -19.46 -10.65 -9.64
C TYR A 75 -19.19 -11.21 -11.03
N ASP A 76 -20.17 -11.84 -11.68
CA ASP A 76 -20.04 -12.37 -13.03
C ASP A 76 -19.84 -11.28 -14.08
N GLU A 77 -20.51 -10.13 -13.90
CA GLU A 77 -20.32 -8.97 -14.79
C GLU A 77 -18.98 -8.29 -14.54
N LEU A 78 -18.60 -8.13 -13.27
CA LEU A 78 -17.29 -7.61 -12.90
C LEU A 78 -16.15 -8.49 -13.44
N GLU A 79 -16.26 -9.81 -13.33
CA GLU A 79 -15.25 -10.73 -13.86
C GLU A 79 -15.07 -10.55 -15.36
N LYS A 80 -16.15 -10.42 -16.13
CA LYS A 80 -16.08 -10.19 -17.59
C LYS A 80 -15.37 -8.88 -17.93
N ILE A 81 -15.68 -7.81 -17.18
CA ILE A 81 -15.06 -6.50 -17.38
C ILE A 81 -13.56 -6.57 -17.06
N VAL A 82 -13.22 -7.11 -15.88
CA VAL A 82 -11.83 -7.22 -15.43
C VAL A 82 -11.01 -8.12 -16.34
N ARG A 83 -11.58 -9.25 -16.79
CA ARG A 83 -10.92 -10.15 -17.74
C ARG A 83 -10.61 -9.46 -19.07
N LYS A 84 -11.59 -8.76 -19.63
CA LYS A 84 -11.43 -8.00 -20.86
C LYS A 84 -10.38 -6.89 -20.72
N ASP A 85 -10.38 -6.20 -19.60
CA ASP A 85 -9.40 -5.15 -19.32
C ASP A 85 -7.99 -5.74 -19.14
N ALA A 86 -7.86 -6.83 -18.40
CA ALA A 86 -6.61 -7.55 -18.23
C ALA A 86 -6.05 -8.03 -19.57
N GLU A 87 -6.86 -8.67 -20.41
CA GLU A 87 -6.44 -9.12 -21.75
C GLU A 87 -5.95 -7.98 -22.65
N ALA A 88 -6.60 -6.80 -22.56
CA ALA A 88 -6.20 -5.63 -23.34
C ALA A 88 -4.91 -4.97 -22.81
N ASN A 89 -4.68 -5.04 -21.52
CA ASN A 89 -3.61 -4.27 -20.85
C ASN A 89 -2.40 -5.11 -20.39
N THR A 90 -2.30 -6.38 -20.79
CA THR A 90 -1.16 -7.26 -20.47
C THR A 90 -0.49 -7.85 -21.72
N THR A 91 -0.35 -7.06 -22.78
CA THR A 91 0.04 -7.52 -24.11
C THR A 91 1.50 -7.29 -24.47
N ASN A 92 2.23 -6.46 -23.73
CA ASN A 92 3.60 -6.04 -24.07
C ASN A 92 4.69 -6.82 -23.33
N ASN A 93 4.33 -7.87 -22.59
CA ASN A 93 5.27 -8.69 -21.84
C ASN A 93 4.73 -10.12 -21.64
N ASP A 94 5.65 -11.08 -21.49
CA ASP A 94 5.31 -12.50 -21.32
C ASP A 94 4.91 -12.84 -19.86
N MET A 95 5.04 -11.89 -18.94
CA MET A 95 4.79 -12.11 -17.52
C MET A 95 3.35 -11.82 -17.11
N GLY A 96 2.52 -11.31 -18.03
CA GLY A 96 1.14 -10.93 -17.73
C GLY A 96 1.02 -9.73 -16.79
N MET A 97 2.03 -8.86 -16.79
CA MET A 97 1.99 -7.60 -16.06
C MET A 97 1.26 -6.53 -16.86
N GLU A 98 0.63 -5.59 -16.14
CA GLU A 98 0.00 -4.44 -16.77
C GLU A 98 1.03 -3.66 -17.60
N ASN A 99 0.66 -3.27 -18.81
CA ASN A 99 1.55 -2.71 -19.83
C ASN A 99 2.32 -1.47 -19.38
N HIS A 100 1.63 -0.53 -18.74
CA HIS A 100 2.23 0.71 -18.28
C HIS A 100 3.17 0.46 -17.09
N PHE A 101 2.75 -0.37 -16.13
CA PHE A 101 3.60 -0.78 -15.00
C PHE A 101 4.87 -1.46 -15.49
N TYR A 102 4.73 -2.46 -16.39
CA TYR A 102 5.89 -3.16 -16.94
C TYR A 102 6.89 -2.20 -17.60
N THR A 103 6.40 -1.34 -18.47
CA THR A 103 7.26 -0.39 -19.20
C THR A 103 7.97 0.59 -18.28
N ARG A 104 7.25 1.09 -17.27
CA ARG A 104 7.78 2.12 -16.37
C ARG A 104 8.72 1.56 -15.32
N GLU A 105 8.36 0.45 -14.69
CA GLU A 105 9.01 -0.02 -13.48
C GLU A 105 9.95 -1.22 -13.73
N ILE A 106 9.64 -2.07 -14.71
CA ILE A 106 10.31 -3.37 -14.86
C ILE A 106 11.25 -3.40 -16.05
N GLN A 107 10.81 -2.96 -17.22
CA GLN A 107 11.48 -3.20 -18.49
C GLN A 107 12.95 -2.76 -18.52
N LYS A 108 13.26 -1.61 -17.95
CA LYS A 108 14.61 -1.03 -17.96
C LYS A 108 15.61 -1.86 -17.15
N ASP A 109 15.15 -2.48 -16.10
CA ASP A 109 15.97 -3.19 -15.12
C ASP A 109 15.66 -4.69 -15.07
N LEU A 110 14.95 -5.20 -16.07
CA LEU A 110 14.49 -6.59 -16.10
C LEU A 110 15.59 -7.60 -15.75
N LYS A 111 16.76 -7.48 -16.37
CA LYS A 111 17.90 -8.36 -16.11
C LYS A 111 18.41 -8.35 -14.68
N LYS A 112 18.22 -7.26 -13.95
CA LYS A 112 18.62 -7.16 -12.53
C LYS A 112 17.73 -8.02 -11.63
N TRP A 113 16.51 -8.30 -12.08
CA TRP A 113 15.54 -9.07 -11.33
C TRP A 113 15.66 -10.58 -11.58
N GLU A 114 16.38 -11.01 -12.61
CA GLU A 114 16.57 -12.42 -12.92
C GLU A 114 17.32 -13.13 -11.78
N GLY A 115 16.65 -14.07 -11.14
CA GLY A 115 17.20 -14.83 -10.00
C GLY A 115 17.48 -14.00 -8.74
N TYR A 116 17.08 -12.73 -8.68
CA TYR A 116 17.37 -11.83 -7.56
C TYR A 116 16.86 -12.35 -6.22
N GLN A 117 15.74 -13.06 -6.21
CA GLN A 117 15.13 -13.60 -5.00
C GLN A 117 15.54 -15.03 -4.66
N LYS A 118 16.39 -15.66 -5.46
CA LYS A 118 16.78 -17.07 -5.30
C LYS A 118 17.27 -17.44 -3.89
N ASN A 119 17.95 -16.51 -3.23
CA ASN A 119 18.51 -16.71 -1.89
C ASN A 119 17.80 -15.88 -0.81
N TYR A 120 16.65 -15.29 -1.14
CA TYR A 120 15.90 -14.51 -0.16
C TYR A 120 15.27 -15.42 0.88
N ASN A 121 15.38 -14.99 2.13
CA ASN A 121 14.68 -15.63 3.24
C ASN A 121 13.66 -14.66 3.81
N PHE A 122 12.44 -14.72 3.28
CA PHE A 122 11.34 -13.86 3.70
C PHE A 122 10.94 -14.08 5.16
N LEU A 123 11.26 -15.24 5.76
CA LEU A 123 10.96 -15.51 7.17
C LEU A 123 11.76 -14.63 8.15
N LYS A 124 12.83 -13.99 7.67
CA LYS A 124 13.69 -13.10 8.46
C LYS A 124 13.44 -11.61 8.22
N SER A 125 12.38 -11.25 7.49
CA SER A 125 12.05 -9.85 7.24
C SER A 125 11.70 -9.10 8.53
N SER A 126 12.17 -7.85 8.64
CA SER A 126 11.76 -6.92 9.70
C SER A 126 10.29 -6.49 9.61
N GLU A 127 9.67 -6.65 8.44
CA GLU A 127 8.28 -6.28 8.18
C GLU A 127 7.28 -7.03 9.07
N TYR A 128 7.64 -8.22 9.57
CA TYR A 128 6.82 -8.92 10.58
C TYR A 128 6.73 -8.15 11.89
N ASN A 129 7.77 -7.40 12.27
CA ASN A 129 7.73 -6.55 13.45
C ASN A 129 6.84 -5.34 13.21
N ASP A 130 6.90 -4.76 12.00
CA ASP A 130 6.05 -3.63 11.62
C ASP A 130 4.58 -4.07 11.54
N LEU A 131 4.31 -5.25 10.98
CA LEU A 131 2.98 -5.85 11.04
C LEU A 131 2.50 -6.01 12.49
N GLN A 132 3.37 -6.48 13.41
CA GLN A 132 3.02 -6.62 14.81
C GLN A 132 2.59 -5.29 15.46
N LEU A 133 3.27 -4.18 15.12
CA LEU A 133 2.87 -2.86 15.62
C LEU A 133 1.49 -2.45 15.12
N VAL A 134 1.18 -2.75 13.86
CA VAL A 134 -0.16 -2.50 13.28
C VAL A 134 -1.22 -3.36 13.96
N LEU A 135 -0.96 -4.65 14.18
CA LEU A 135 -1.88 -5.55 14.88
C LEU A 135 -2.16 -5.09 16.32
N ASN A 136 -1.14 -4.65 17.04
CA ASN A 136 -1.30 -4.07 18.37
C ASN A 136 -2.22 -2.84 18.36
N GLN A 137 -2.15 -2.02 17.31
CA GLN A 137 -3.00 -0.86 17.17
C GLN A 137 -4.45 -1.26 16.86
N PHE A 138 -4.66 -2.23 15.99
CA PHE A 138 -6.00 -2.74 15.70
C PHE A 138 -6.66 -3.35 16.95
N ALA A 139 -5.92 -4.14 17.73
CA ALA A 139 -6.41 -4.70 18.97
C ALA A 139 -6.85 -3.62 19.98
N LYS A 140 -6.09 -2.51 20.09
CA LYS A 140 -6.44 -1.39 20.96
C LYS A 140 -7.66 -0.61 20.49
N SER A 141 -7.85 -0.51 19.17
CA SER A 141 -8.91 0.29 18.56
C SER A 141 -10.25 -0.44 18.47
N ASN A 142 -10.27 -1.74 18.80
CA ASN A 142 -11.45 -2.62 18.71
C ASN A 142 -12.18 -2.51 17.36
N VAL A 143 -11.41 -2.51 16.28
CA VAL A 143 -11.93 -2.43 14.90
C VAL A 143 -12.06 -3.83 14.32
N ASN A 144 -13.08 -4.03 13.50
CA ASN A 144 -13.22 -5.25 12.69
C ASN A 144 -12.37 -5.11 11.43
N VAL A 145 -11.36 -5.95 11.28
CA VAL A 145 -10.38 -5.89 10.17
C VAL A 145 -10.53 -7.14 9.30
N LEU A 146 -10.59 -6.96 8.00
CA LEU A 146 -10.40 -8.02 7.01
C LEU A 146 -8.95 -7.96 6.50
N PHE A 147 -8.21 -9.04 6.68
CA PHE A 147 -6.89 -9.22 6.08
C PHE A 147 -7.02 -9.94 4.74
N VAL A 148 -6.36 -9.42 3.73
CA VAL A 148 -6.35 -10.02 2.39
C VAL A 148 -4.92 -10.40 2.04
N ILE A 149 -4.67 -11.71 1.89
CA ILE A 149 -3.41 -12.24 1.36
C ILE A 149 -3.57 -12.34 -0.15
N GLN A 150 -2.82 -11.51 -0.86
CA GLN A 150 -2.90 -11.43 -2.32
C GLN A 150 -2.07 -12.54 -2.99
N PRO A 151 -2.50 -13.03 -4.15
CA PRO A 151 -1.69 -13.95 -4.95
C PRO A 151 -0.45 -13.23 -5.51
N VAL A 152 0.62 -13.97 -5.70
CA VAL A 152 1.82 -13.48 -6.38
C VAL A 152 1.83 -13.98 -7.83
N ASN A 153 2.28 -13.14 -8.75
CA ASN A 153 2.41 -13.52 -10.15
C ASN A 153 3.44 -14.66 -10.29
N LYS A 154 2.99 -15.84 -10.68
CA LYS A 154 3.81 -17.05 -10.77
C LYS A 154 4.98 -16.90 -11.75
N LYS A 155 4.75 -16.32 -12.93
CA LYS A 155 5.81 -16.09 -13.93
C LYS A 155 6.89 -15.14 -13.39
N TRP A 156 6.49 -14.15 -12.60
CA TRP A 156 7.41 -13.25 -11.93
C TRP A 156 8.21 -13.96 -10.84
N MET A 157 7.57 -14.81 -10.03
CA MET A 157 8.26 -15.63 -9.04
C MET A 157 9.32 -16.52 -9.70
N GLU A 158 8.96 -17.21 -10.75
CA GLU A 158 9.87 -18.06 -11.54
C GLU A 158 11.06 -17.25 -12.07
N TYR A 159 10.79 -16.08 -12.63
CA TYR A 159 11.83 -15.20 -13.19
C TYR A 159 12.79 -14.67 -12.13
N THR A 160 12.27 -14.22 -10.99
CA THR A 160 13.07 -13.69 -9.88
C THR A 160 13.71 -14.79 -9.03
N GLY A 161 13.32 -16.05 -9.23
CA GLY A 161 13.87 -17.21 -8.51
C GLY A 161 13.30 -17.39 -7.11
N LEU A 162 12.17 -16.75 -6.77
CA LEU A 162 11.46 -17.03 -5.55
C LEU A 162 10.82 -18.42 -5.63
N SER A 163 11.19 -19.32 -4.70
CA SER A 163 10.59 -20.65 -4.67
C SER A 163 9.16 -20.60 -4.10
N GLU A 164 8.30 -21.46 -4.64
CA GLU A 164 6.94 -21.68 -4.13
C GLU A 164 6.95 -22.03 -2.64
N GLU A 165 7.86 -22.91 -2.22
CA GLU A 165 8.02 -23.30 -0.82
C GLU A 165 8.31 -22.10 0.09
N MET A 166 9.22 -21.20 -0.31
CA MET A 166 9.54 -20.01 0.48
C MET A 166 8.35 -19.04 0.54
N TYR A 167 7.62 -18.91 -0.55
CA TYR A 167 6.40 -18.10 -0.57
C TYR A 167 5.34 -18.65 0.37
N GLN A 168 5.05 -19.96 0.30
CA GLN A 168 4.06 -20.58 1.16
C GLN A 168 4.46 -20.51 2.64
N HIS A 169 5.73 -20.74 2.99
CA HIS A 169 6.20 -20.55 4.36
C HIS A 169 6.03 -19.10 4.85
N ALA A 170 6.22 -18.11 3.99
CA ALA A 170 5.98 -16.72 4.36
C ALA A 170 4.48 -16.43 4.61
N VAL A 171 3.59 -16.99 3.77
CA VAL A 171 2.14 -16.94 3.95
C VAL A 171 1.72 -17.59 5.26
N GLU A 172 2.20 -18.82 5.53
CA GLU A 172 1.92 -19.53 6.78
C GLU A 172 2.36 -18.73 8.01
N LYS A 173 3.53 -18.10 7.94
CA LYS A 173 4.02 -17.24 9.03
C LYS A 173 3.12 -16.02 9.26
N ILE A 174 2.66 -15.36 8.20
CA ILE A 174 1.71 -14.25 8.30
C ILE A 174 0.41 -14.73 8.92
N ARG A 175 -0.15 -15.84 8.43
CA ARG A 175 -1.38 -16.42 8.99
C ARG A 175 -1.22 -16.75 10.46
N TYR A 176 -0.14 -17.43 10.84
CA TYR A 176 0.14 -17.73 12.24
C TYR A 176 0.19 -16.45 13.11
N GLN A 177 0.85 -15.39 12.61
CA GLN A 177 0.94 -14.12 13.33
C GLN A 177 -0.42 -13.45 13.51
N LEU A 178 -1.33 -13.58 12.54
CA LEU A 178 -2.69 -13.06 12.63
C LEU A 178 -3.55 -13.92 13.56
N GLU A 179 -3.64 -15.22 13.29
CA GLU A 179 -4.55 -16.16 13.96
C GLU A 179 -4.19 -16.34 15.45
N SER A 180 -2.90 -16.38 15.79
CA SER A 180 -2.44 -16.49 17.20
C SER A 180 -2.84 -15.31 18.07
N GLN A 181 -3.23 -14.19 17.48
CA GLN A 181 -3.69 -12.98 18.16
C GLN A 181 -5.20 -12.76 18.04
N GLY A 182 -5.92 -13.71 17.48
CA GLY A 182 -7.38 -13.66 17.34
C GLY A 182 -7.88 -12.96 16.08
N PHE A 183 -7.00 -12.59 15.14
CA PHE A 183 -7.40 -12.04 13.85
C PHE A 183 -7.72 -13.18 12.88
N THR A 184 -8.99 -13.60 12.85
CA THR A 184 -9.45 -14.76 12.06
C THR A 184 -10.16 -14.38 10.76
N ASN A 185 -10.43 -13.10 10.54
CA ASN A 185 -11.10 -12.63 9.32
C ASN A 185 -10.04 -12.43 8.21
N ILE A 186 -9.68 -13.53 7.55
CA ILE A 186 -8.61 -13.59 6.55
C ILE A 186 -9.18 -14.13 5.25
N ALA A 187 -9.06 -13.37 4.17
CA ALA A 187 -9.28 -13.82 2.79
C ALA A 187 -7.91 -14.15 2.19
N ASP A 188 -7.66 -15.43 1.94
CA ASP A 188 -6.38 -15.93 1.42
C ASP A 188 -6.54 -16.36 -0.03
N PHE A 189 -5.77 -15.73 -0.92
CA PHE A 189 -5.71 -15.96 -2.36
C PHE A 189 -4.29 -16.39 -2.81
N SER A 190 -3.43 -16.82 -1.90
CA SER A 190 -2.05 -17.24 -2.18
C SER A 190 -1.92 -18.47 -3.06
#